data_bdb36e8441dd664e9a4cc2552987cf28
#
_entry.id   bdb36e8441dd664e9a4cc2552987cf28
#
_cell.length_a   1.000
_cell.length_b   1.000
_cell.length_c   1.000
_cell.angle_alpha   90.00
_cell.angle_beta   90.00
_cell.angle_gamma   90.00
#
_symmetry.space_group_name_H-M   'P 1'
#
loop_
_entity.id
_entity.type
_entity.pdbx_description
1 polymer ?
#
loop_
_entity_poly.entity_id
_entity_poly.type
_entity_poly.pdbx_seq_one_letter_code
_entity_poly.pdbx_strand_id
1 'polypeptide(L)'
;MAGPDTAQEPTIDSALLRHSVQTLAHAASFVEASAALNDVARAIGMPTMAWAPEVARPKFDAHMDAFLREQGWPDEVLTLWWGRNVMLSSPIYIRCRFKDVPFVTDVHGGGADLGRDNQRVAQIMLEMGLKALITAPVHLPRGQVAMVTWGGPLEPDAARVVLARTKPELLAAAHFFMDAFNTHVGVAETREEDLSRLTPREWDCLRLTAQGYREAEVGSVVGLAPTTVRFHLDNVARKLGASNRTHAVAIAVQLGLLGSIGS
;
A
#
# COMPACT_ATOMS: atom_id res chain seq x y z
N MET A 1 45.34 10.84 -14.22
CA MET A 1 44.04 11.57 -14.16
C MET A 1 43.01 10.71 -14.90
N ALA A 2 42.24 9.92 -14.17
CA ALA A 2 41.07 9.23 -14.72
C ALA A 2 39.97 10.29 -14.86
N GLY A 3 39.44 10.45 -16.09
CA GLY A 3 38.33 11.36 -16.36
C GLY A 3 37.07 10.92 -15.57
N PRO A 4 36.11 11.83 -15.32
CA PRO A 4 34.90 11.48 -14.66
C PRO A 4 34.19 10.44 -15.52
N ASP A 5 33.92 9.28 -14.90
CA ASP A 5 33.07 8.22 -15.44
C ASP A 5 31.70 8.89 -15.75
N THR A 6 31.44 9.12 -17.02
CA THR A 6 30.17 9.66 -17.49
C THR A 6 29.12 8.59 -17.20
N ALA A 7 28.50 8.66 -16.03
CA ALA A 7 27.37 7.81 -15.68
C ALA A 7 26.35 7.90 -16.82
N GLN A 8 26.24 6.82 -17.59
CA GLN A 8 25.35 6.71 -18.74
C GLN A 8 23.93 6.99 -18.26
N GLU A 9 23.28 7.98 -18.87
CA GLU A 9 21.92 8.36 -18.48
C GLU A 9 20.98 7.14 -18.58
N PRO A 10 20.15 6.86 -17.56
CA PRO A 10 19.32 5.67 -17.58
C PRO A 10 18.35 5.71 -18.75
N THR A 11 18.32 4.63 -19.52
CA THR A 11 17.43 4.50 -20.69
C THR A 11 16.04 4.12 -20.23
N ILE A 12 15.03 4.89 -20.66
CA ILE A 12 13.62 4.63 -20.41
C ILE A 12 12.94 4.35 -21.75
N ASP A 13 12.29 3.21 -21.89
CA ASP A 13 11.40 2.93 -23.02
C ASP A 13 10.03 3.56 -22.77
N SER A 14 9.90 4.83 -23.17
CA SER A 14 8.66 5.58 -22.97
C SER A 14 7.47 5.05 -23.78
N ALA A 15 7.70 4.33 -24.88
CA ALA A 15 6.62 3.75 -25.69
C ALA A 15 6.05 2.50 -24.97
N LEU A 16 6.93 1.61 -24.54
CA LEU A 16 6.56 0.43 -23.76
C LEU A 16 5.87 0.85 -22.45
N LEU A 17 6.43 1.82 -21.73
CA LEU A 17 5.87 2.30 -20.46
C LEU A 17 4.42 2.78 -20.63
N ARG A 18 4.15 3.66 -21.59
CA ARG A 18 2.80 4.15 -21.84
C ARG A 18 1.84 3.05 -22.27
N HIS A 19 2.28 2.15 -23.14
CA HIS A 19 1.46 1.01 -23.57
C HIS A 19 1.10 0.12 -22.37
N SER A 20 2.07 -0.21 -21.52
CA SER A 20 1.86 -1.06 -20.35
C SER A 20 0.91 -0.44 -19.32
N VAL A 21 1.01 0.88 -19.09
CA VAL A 21 0.06 1.59 -18.22
C VAL A 21 -1.36 1.56 -18.78
N GLN A 22 -1.53 1.69 -20.10
CA GLN A 22 -2.83 1.56 -20.76
C GLN A 22 -3.39 0.14 -20.63
N THR A 23 -2.55 -0.89 -20.81
CA THR A 23 -2.95 -2.29 -20.62
C THR A 23 -3.39 -2.54 -19.18
N LEU A 24 -2.66 -2.03 -18.19
CA LEU A 24 -3.03 -2.13 -16.77
C LEU A 24 -4.40 -1.52 -16.49
N ALA A 25 -4.70 -0.36 -17.08
CA ALA A 25 -5.99 0.32 -16.89
C ALA A 25 -7.21 -0.48 -17.38
N HIS A 26 -7.01 -1.48 -18.24
CA HIS A 26 -8.08 -2.27 -18.86
C HIS A 26 -7.87 -3.78 -18.69
N ALA A 27 -6.97 -4.21 -17.81
CA ALA A 27 -6.62 -5.61 -17.64
C ALA A 27 -7.84 -6.45 -17.25
N ALA A 28 -8.15 -7.45 -18.07
CA ALA A 28 -9.29 -8.34 -17.88
C ALA A 28 -9.00 -9.50 -16.89
N SER A 29 -7.75 -9.64 -16.45
CA SER A 29 -7.32 -10.68 -15.51
C SER A 29 -6.10 -10.25 -14.73
N PHE A 30 -5.86 -10.92 -13.59
CA PHE A 30 -4.64 -10.73 -12.80
C PHE A 30 -3.36 -11.12 -13.58
N VAL A 31 -3.45 -12.13 -14.43
CA VAL A 31 -2.31 -12.56 -15.27
C VAL A 31 -1.91 -11.46 -16.24
N GLU A 32 -2.88 -10.83 -16.90
CA GLU A 32 -2.64 -9.72 -17.81
C GLU A 32 -2.08 -8.50 -17.07
N ALA A 33 -2.65 -8.17 -15.91
CA ALA A 33 -2.15 -7.08 -15.06
C ALA A 33 -0.69 -7.34 -14.61
N SER A 34 -0.35 -8.55 -14.20
CA SER A 34 1.00 -8.92 -13.77
C SER A 34 2.00 -8.85 -14.92
N ALA A 35 1.61 -9.29 -16.12
CA ALA A 35 2.44 -9.20 -17.32
C ALA A 35 2.71 -7.73 -17.69
N ALA A 36 1.67 -6.89 -17.70
CA ALA A 36 1.81 -5.47 -18.00
C ALA A 36 2.64 -4.72 -16.93
N LEU A 37 2.52 -5.07 -15.65
CA LEU A 37 3.37 -4.51 -14.59
C LEU A 37 4.84 -4.92 -14.77
N ASN A 38 5.10 -6.14 -15.22
CA ASN A 38 6.46 -6.58 -15.55
C ASN A 38 7.04 -5.81 -16.76
N ASP A 39 6.21 -5.45 -17.73
CA ASP A 39 6.61 -4.60 -18.84
C ASP A 39 6.95 -3.17 -18.38
N VAL A 40 6.22 -2.61 -17.41
CA VAL A 40 6.59 -1.36 -16.74
C VAL A 40 7.99 -1.49 -16.12
N ALA A 41 8.26 -2.57 -15.39
CA ALA A 41 9.56 -2.83 -14.77
C ALA A 41 10.70 -2.83 -15.80
N ARG A 42 10.50 -3.51 -16.93
CA ARG A 42 11.46 -3.54 -18.04
C ARG A 42 11.66 -2.18 -18.69
N ALA A 43 10.58 -1.44 -18.91
CA ALA A 43 10.60 -0.13 -19.55
C ALA A 43 11.44 0.91 -18.79
N ILE A 44 11.50 0.78 -17.46
CA ILE A 44 12.26 1.70 -16.60
C ILE A 44 13.65 1.15 -16.19
N GLY A 45 14.06 -0.02 -16.68
CA GLY A 45 15.34 -0.63 -16.33
C GLY A 45 15.44 -1.16 -14.90
N MET A 46 14.29 -1.43 -14.26
CA MET A 46 14.17 -1.99 -12.90
C MET A 46 13.41 -3.31 -12.95
N PRO A 47 14.04 -4.40 -13.45
CA PRO A 47 13.33 -5.59 -13.94
C PRO A 47 12.70 -6.47 -12.85
N THR A 48 13.06 -6.26 -11.59
CA THR A 48 12.47 -7.00 -10.48
C THR A 48 11.31 -6.21 -9.88
N MET A 49 10.21 -6.84 -9.58
CA MET A 49 9.08 -6.17 -8.94
C MET A 49 8.48 -7.01 -7.82
N ALA A 50 7.80 -6.32 -6.90
CA ALA A 50 7.00 -6.92 -5.85
C ALA A 50 5.85 -5.97 -5.49
N TRP A 51 4.84 -6.49 -4.82
CA TRP A 51 3.73 -5.70 -4.30
C TRP A 51 3.36 -6.14 -2.90
N ALA A 52 2.61 -5.31 -2.19
CA ALA A 52 1.93 -5.70 -0.97
C ALA A 52 0.54 -5.06 -0.97
N PRO A 53 -0.53 -5.85 -0.87
CA PRO A 53 -1.89 -5.31 -0.86
C PRO A 53 -2.22 -4.58 0.44
N GLU A 54 -1.49 -4.83 1.52
CA GLU A 54 -1.69 -4.18 2.82
C GLU A 54 -0.38 -4.12 3.62
N VAL A 55 0.19 -2.91 3.73
CA VAL A 55 1.47 -2.71 4.45
C VAL A 55 1.29 -2.47 5.96
N ALA A 56 0.07 -2.10 6.41
CA ALA A 56 -0.21 -1.89 7.83
C ALA A 56 -0.48 -3.20 8.58
N ARG A 57 -1.00 -4.19 7.87
CA ARG A 57 -1.30 -5.54 8.40
C ARG A 57 -0.81 -6.61 7.42
N PRO A 58 0.52 -6.65 7.19
CA PRO A 58 1.06 -7.55 6.19
C PRO A 58 0.75 -9.00 6.54
N LYS A 59 0.35 -9.75 5.51
CA LYS A 59 0.04 -11.17 5.59
C LYS A 59 0.77 -11.89 4.46
N PHE A 60 0.94 -13.19 4.60
CA PHE A 60 1.40 -14.04 3.52
C PHE A 60 0.46 -13.90 2.31
N ASP A 61 1.05 -13.65 1.15
CA ASP A 61 0.37 -13.57 -0.14
C ASP A 61 0.92 -14.65 -1.07
N ALA A 62 0.12 -15.67 -1.34
CA ALA A 62 0.53 -16.80 -2.16
C ALA A 62 0.82 -16.42 -3.61
N HIS A 63 0.15 -15.41 -4.15
CA HIS A 63 0.38 -14.95 -5.52
C HIS A 63 1.72 -14.23 -5.63
N MET A 64 2.03 -13.38 -4.65
CA MET A 64 3.33 -12.72 -4.61
C MET A 64 4.46 -13.71 -4.32
N ASP A 65 4.27 -14.68 -3.41
CA ASP A 65 5.27 -15.71 -3.12
C ASP A 65 5.61 -16.52 -4.39
N ALA A 66 4.60 -17.00 -5.11
CA ALA A 66 4.79 -17.72 -6.37
C ALA A 66 5.50 -16.85 -7.41
N PHE A 67 5.08 -15.59 -7.55
CA PHE A 67 5.68 -14.66 -8.49
C PHE A 67 7.15 -14.36 -8.18
N LEU A 68 7.52 -14.17 -6.91
CA LEU A 68 8.90 -13.94 -6.51
C LEU A 68 9.77 -15.18 -6.78
N ARG A 69 9.25 -16.38 -6.53
CA ARG A 69 9.95 -17.63 -6.86
C ARG A 69 10.21 -17.76 -8.36
N GLU A 70 9.25 -17.41 -9.20
CA GLU A 70 9.42 -17.37 -10.67
C GLU A 70 10.49 -16.36 -11.10
N GLN A 71 10.67 -15.27 -10.36
CA GLN A 71 11.75 -14.31 -10.58
C GLN A 71 13.10 -14.75 -10.01
N GLY A 72 13.20 -15.95 -9.42
CA GLY A 72 14.44 -16.50 -8.89
C GLY A 72 14.86 -15.97 -7.51
N TRP A 73 13.92 -15.46 -6.73
CA TRP A 73 14.21 -15.04 -5.36
C TRP A 73 14.57 -16.25 -4.49
N PRO A 74 15.66 -16.17 -3.68
CA PRO A 74 16.07 -17.26 -2.82
C PRO A 74 15.05 -17.58 -1.75
N ASP A 75 14.89 -18.87 -1.42
CA ASP A 75 14.00 -19.33 -0.33
C ASP A 75 14.32 -18.67 1.03
N GLU A 76 15.60 -18.37 1.26
CA GLU A 76 16.04 -17.69 2.49
C GLU A 76 15.35 -16.33 2.63
N VAL A 77 15.35 -15.50 1.56
CA VAL A 77 14.74 -14.16 1.63
C VAL A 77 13.23 -14.25 1.74
N LEU A 78 12.60 -15.21 1.07
CA LEU A 78 11.15 -15.40 1.15
C LEU A 78 10.74 -15.83 2.57
N THR A 79 11.50 -16.73 3.19
CA THR A 79 11.27 -17.15 4.57
C THR A 79 11.41 -15.98 5.55
N LEU A 80 12.45 -15.16 5.40
CA LEU A 80 12.66 -13.97 6.23
C LEU A 80 11.55 -12.93 5.98
N TRP A 81 11.24 -12.68 4.70
CA TRP A 81 10.25 -11.68 4.29
C TRP A 81 8.86 -11.97 4.85
N TRP A 82 8.42 -13.23 4.77
CA TRP A 82 7.13 -13.62 5.34
C TRP A 82 7.15 -13.69 6.88
N GLY A 83 8.30 -13.52 7.49
CA GLY A 83 8.42 -13.32 8.93
C GLY A 83 7.77 -12.02 9.36
N ARG A 84 6.80 -12.10 10.27
CA ARG A 84 6.01 -10.92 10.73
C ARG A 84 6.91 -9.75 11.16
N ASN A 85 8.04 -10.03 11.78
CA ASN A 85 8.96 -9.00 12.27
C ASN A 85 9.59 -8.20 11.12
N VAL A 86 10.01 -8.87 10.04
CA VAL A 86 10.62 -8.22 8.87
C VAL A 86 9.61 -7.30 8.20
N MET A 87 8.42 -7.81 7.92
CA MET A 87 7.37 -7.01 7.27
C MET A 87 6.98 -5.78 8.11
N LEU A 88 6.77 -5.93 9.42
CA LEU A 88 6.35 -4.83 10.29
C LEU A 88 7.45 -3.79 10.52
N SER A 89 8.72 -4.20 10.50
CA SER A 89 9.88 -3.31 10.68
C SER A 89 10.52 -2.84 9.37
N SER A 90 10.00 -3.27 8.22
CA SER A 90 10.50 -2.85 6.91
C SER A 90 10.39 -1.33 6.74
N PRO A 91 11.51 -0.62 6.48
CA PRO A 91 11.49 0.82 6.24
C PRO A 91 10.60 1.23 5.07
N ILE A 92 10.49 0.37 4.05
CA ILE A 92 9.65 0.59 2.88
C ILE A 92 8.17 0.60 3.30
N TYR A 93 7.74 -0.41 4.07
CA TYR A 93 6.37 -0.49 4.58
C TYR A 93 6.02 0.69 5.49
N ILE A 94 6.96 1.08 6.37
CA ILE A 94 6.78 2.24 7.24
C ILE A 94 6.64 3.52 6.40
N ARG A 95 7.52 3.72 5.40
CA ARG A 95 7.46 4.91 4.54
C ARG A 95 6.16 4.99 3.74
N CYS A 96 5.63 3.86 3.23
CA CYS A 96 4.37 3.83 2.49
C CYS A 96 3.17 4.34 3.29
N ARG A 97 3.19 4.21 4.63
CA ARG A 97 2.10 4.72 5.49
C ARG A 97 2.05 6.24 5.57
N PHE A 98 3.18 6.92 5.29
CA PHE A 98 3.34 8.37 5.46
C PHE A 98 3.66 9.10 4.14
N LYS A 99 3.79 8.37 3.02
CA LYS A 99 4.06 8.92 1.69
C LYS A 99 2.93 8.55 0.75
N ASP A 100 2.49 9.51 -0.01
CA ASP A 100 1.45 9.40 -1.05
C ASP A 100 2.04 9.42 -2.47
N VAL A 101 3.36 9.65 -2.58
CA VAL A 101 4.08 9.71 -3.85
C VAL A 101 5.21 8.70 -3.91
N PRO A 102 5.56 8.20 -5.10
CA PRO A 102 6.66 7.27 -5.28
C PRO A 102 8.00 7.81 -4.77
N PHE A 103 8.83 6.92 -4.24
CA PHE A 103 10.13 7.24 -3.68
C PHE A 103 11.18 6.19 -4.00
N VAL A 104 12.45 6.59 -3.97
CA VAL A 104 13.60 5.68 -4.10
C VAL A 104 14.08 5.25 -2.72
N THR A 105 14.43 3.97 -2.61
CA THR A 105 15.15 3.40 -1.47
C THR A 105 16.51 2.91 -1.97
N ASP A 106 17.58 3.34 -1.31
CA ASP A 106 18.92 2.81 -1.48
C ASP A 106 19.05 1.51 -0.69
N VAL A 107 19.37 0.40 -1.38
CA VAL A 107 19.52 -0.91 -0.74
C VAL A 107 20.79 -0.98 0.10
N HIS A 108 21.88 -0.28 -0.30
CA HIS A 108 23.11 -0.17 0.48
C HIS A 108 22.94 0.68 1.74
N GLY A 109 22.16 1.78 1.63
CA GLY A 109 21.96 2.76 2.69
C GLY A 109 20.98 2.31 3.80
N GLY A 110 20.47 1.09 3.71
CA GLY A 110 19.54 0.50 4.68
C GLY A 110 20.12 0.28 6.08
N GLY A 111 21.22 0.87 6.38
CA GLY A 111 21.90 1.26 7.60
C GLY A 111 21.86 0.38 8.84
N ALA A 112 22.70 0.76 9.78
CA ALA A 112 22.93 0.11 11.08
C ALA A 112 21.70 0.00 11.99
N ASP A 113 20.64 0.77 11.72
CA ASP A 113 19.41 0.81 12.53
C ASP A 113 18.36 -0.26 12.14
N LEU A 114 18.62 -1.02 11.06
CA LEU A 114 17.74 -2.12 10.68
C LEU A 114 18.00 -3.36 11.56
N GLY A 115 16.94 -4.00 12.01
CA GLY A 115 17.06 -5.31 12.67
C GLY A 115 17.79 -6.34 11.78
N ARG A 116 18.43 -7.34 12.39
CA ARG A 116 19.29 -8.34 11.70
C ARG A 116 18.63 -8.96 10.46
N ASP A 117 17.36 -9.28 10.56
CA ASP A 117 16.62 -9.92 9.46
C ASP A 117 16.45 -8.97 8.26
N ASN A 118 16.12 -7.69 8.50
CA ASN A 118 16.06 -6.69 7.43
C ASN A 118 17.43 -6.42 6.80
N GLN A 119 18.52 -6.44 7.61
CA GLN A 119 19.89 -6.33 7.09
C GLN A 119 20.22 -7.52 6.18
N ARG A 120 19.85 -8.75 6.60
CA ARG A 120 20.07 -9.95 5.79
C ARG A 120 19.27 -9.90 4.47
N VAL A 121 18.01 -9.46 4.51
CA VAL A 121 17.20 -9.25 3.31
C VAL A 121 17.87 -8.24 2.37
N ALA A 122 18.33 -7.10 2.87
CA ALA A 122 19.03 -6.10 2.08
C ALA A 122 20.31 -6.66 1.44
N GLN A 123 21.09 -7.43 2.21
CA GLN A 123 22.29 -8.09 1.69
C GLN A 123 21.98 -9.05 0.54
N ILE A 124 20.96 -9.90 0.68
CA ILE A 124 20.54 -10.83 -0.38
C ILE A 124 20.09 -10.03 -1.62
N MET A 125 19.35 -8.95 -1.45
CA MET A 125 18.96 -8.07 -2.56
C MET A 125 20.20 -7.55 -3.31
N LEU A 126 21.23 -7.12 -2.58
CA LEU A 126 22.51 -6.68 -3.19
C LEU A 126 23.22 -7.82 -3.93
N GLU A 127 23.26 -9.02 -3.37
CA GLU A 127 23.81 -10.21 -3.99
C GLU A 127 23.06 -10.57 -5.29
N MET A 128 21.74 -10.29 -5.37
CA MET A 128 20.92 -10.39 -6.58
C MET A 128 21.12 -9.22 -7.56
N GLY A 129 21.98 -8.24 -7.24
CA GLY A 129 22.24 -7.06 -8.07
C GLY A 129 21.22 -5.94 -7.93
N LEU A 130 20.36 -5.97 -6.92
CA LEU A 130 19.38 -4.90 -6.65
C LEU A 130 20.08 -3.80 -5.83
N LYS A 131 20.35 -2.64 -6.43
CA LYS A 131 21.02 -1.51 -5.78
C LYS A 131 20.05 -0.45 -5.30
N ALA A 132 18.95 -0.28 -6.02
CA ALA A 132 17.87 0.63 -5.65
C ALA A 132 16.50 0.02 -5.86
N LEU A 133 15.54 0.54 -5.12
CA LEU A 133 14.12 0.23 -5.27
C LEU A 133 13.36 1.53 -5.53
N ILE A 134 12.44 1.52 -6.50
CA ILE A 134 11.44 2.57 -6.70
C ILE A 134 10.12 2.01 -6.15
N THR A 135 9.55 2.64 -5.14
CA THR A 135 8.32 2.19 -4.50
C THR A 135 7.22 3.22 -4.68
N ALA A 136 6.06 2.80 -5.18
CA ALA A 136 4.85 3.59 -5.27
C ALA A 136 3.86 3.12 -4.18
N PRO A 137 3.59 3.94 -3.15
CA PRO A 137 2.51 3.68 -2.21
C PRO A 137 1.17 3.89 -2.90
N VAL A 138 0.18 3.07 -2.55
CA VAL A 138 -1.18 3.13 -3.08
C VAL A 138 -2.13 3.22 -1.90
N HIS A 139 -2.65 4.42 -1.67
CA HIS A 139 -3.66 4.66 -0.65
C HIS A 139 -5.03 4.32 -1.22
N LEU A 140 -5.59 3.23 -0.74
CA LEU A 140 -6.87 2.68 -1.18
C LEU A 140 -8.01 3.11 -0.24
N PRO A 141 -9.27 3.00 -0.67
CA PRO A 141 -10.42 3.21 0.21
C PRO A 141 -10.30 2.40 1.50
N ARG A 142 -10.98 2.87 2.56
CA ARG A 142 -11.02 2.22 3.88
C ARG A 142 -9.70 2.24 4.66
N GLY A 143 -8.80 3.18 4.31
CA GLY A 143 -7.51 3.33 5.01
C GLY A 143 -6.52 2.19 4.74
N GLN A 144 -6.77 1.36 3.73
CA GLN A 144 -5.83 0.37 3.25
C GLN A 144 -4.64 1.07 2.57
N VAL A 145 -3.45 0.65 2.88
CA VAL A 145 -2.23 1.14 2.22
C VAL A 145 -1.54 -0.04 1.58
N ALA A 146 -1.55 -0.05 0.27
CA ALA A 146 -0.83 -1.01 -0.55
C ALA A 146 0.47 -0.39 -1.09
N MET A 147 1.28 -1.18 -1.76
CA MET A 147 2.45 -0.70 -2.49
C MET A 147 2.75 -1.58 -3.69
N VAL A 148 3.39 -0.97 -4.68
CA VAL A 148 4.14 -1.66 -5.74
C VAL A 148 5.58 -1.16 -5.69
N THR A 149 6.54 -2.05 -5.86
CA THR A 149 7.96 -1.71 -5.87
C THR A 149 8.65 -2.35 -7.06
N TRP A 150 9.57 -1.60 -7.65
CA TRP A 150 10.44 -2.04 -8.74
C TRP A 150 11.89 -1.96 -8.27
N GLY A 151 12.63 -3.03 -8.44
CA GLY A 151 14.04 -3.15 -8.04
C GLY A 151 14.93 -3.42 -9.23
N GLY A 152 16.18 -2.97 -9.15
CA GLY A 152 17.11 -3.19 -10.25
C GLY A 152 18.55 -2.75 -9.98
N PRO A 153 19.38 -2.85 -11.01
CA PRO A 153 20.82 -2.62 -10.91
C PRO A 153 21.21 -1.14 -10.94
N LEU A 154 20.25 -0.23 -11.13
CA LEU A 154 20.52 1.19 -11.16
C LEU A 154 21.02 1.68 -9.81
N GLU A 155 22.06 2.51 -9.82
CA GLU A 155 22.48 3.24 -8.63
C GLU A 155 21.34 4.17 -8.14
N PRO A 156 21.25 4.46 -6.83
CA PRO A 156 20.17 5.24 -6.27
C PRO A 156 19.93 6.60 -6.95
N ASP A 157 20.99 7.27 -7.39
CA ASP A 157 20.89 8.56 -8.11
C ASP A 157 20.28 8.37 -9.51
N ALA A 158 20.69 7.35 -10.24
CA ALA A 158 20.09 7.00 -11.53
C ALA A 158 18.61 6.60 -11.37
N ALA A 159 18.27 5.84 -10.35
CA ALA A 159 16.88 5.51 -10.03
C ALA A 159 16.04 6.77 -9.69
N ARG A 160 16.61 7.78 -9.04
CA ARG A 160 15.95 9.08 -8.81
C ARG A 160 15.69 9.83 -10.12
N VAL A 161 16.62 9.77 -11.08
CA VAL A 161 16.41 10.36 -12.42
C VAL A 161 15.27 9.65 -13.15
N VAL A 162 15.26 8.30 -13.13
CA VAL A 162 14.15 7.51 -13.70
C VAL A 162 12.82 7.92 -13.05
N LEU A 163 12.77 7.93 -11.73
CA LEU A 163 11.56 8.31 -11.00
C LEU A 163 11.08 9.73 -11.35
N ALA A 164 11.99 10.69 -11.45
CA ALA A 164 11.64 12.07 -11.79
C ALA A 164 10.97 12.19 -13.17
N ARG A 165 11.35 11.31 -14.12
CA ARG A 165 10.84 11.30 -15.50
C ARG A 165 9.57 10.48 -15.69
N THR A 166 9.30 9.52 -14.78
CA THR A 166 8.22 8.52 -14.96
C THR A 166 7.24 8.49 -13.78
N LYS A 167 7.32 9.47 -12.90
CA LYS A 167 6.54 9.49 -11.66
C LYS A 167 5.02 9.36 -11.87
N PRO A 168 4.40 10.08 -12.83
CA PRO A 168 2.97 9.94 -13.08
C PRO A 168 2.59 8.53 -13.58
N GLU A 169 3.40 7.97 -14.49
CA GLU A 169 3.17 6.65 -15.06
C GLU A 169 3.31 5.55 -14.01
N LEU A 170 4.33 5.63 -13.15
CA LEU A 170 4.52 4.64 -12.08
C LEU A 170 3.43 4.72 -11.01
N LEU A 171 2.95 5.92 -10.72
CA LEU A 171 1.81 6.09 -9.81
C LEU A 171 0.55 5.48 -10.40
N ALA A 172 0.25 5.76 -11.67
CA ALA A 172 -0.89 5.20 -12.38
C ALA A 172 -0.79 3.67 -12.49
N ALA A 173 0.40 3.14 -12.87
CA ALA A 173 0.64 1.70 -12.96
C ALA A 173 0.36 0.98 -11.63
N ALA A 174 0.86 1.55 -10.52
CA ALA A 174 0.65 0.96 -9.20
C ALA A 174 -0.84 0.95 -8.81
N HIS A 175 -1.58 2.03 -9.08
CA HIS A 175 -3.01 2.11 -8.78
C HIS A 175 -3.83 1.13 -9.62
N PHE A 176 -3.63 1.09 -10.94
CA PHE A 176 -4.33 0.18 -11.83
C PHE A 176 -4.02 -1.29 -11.51
N PHE A 177 -2.76 -1.60 -11.18
CA PHE A 177 -2.39 -2.94 -10.76
C PHE A 177 -3.10 -3.35 -9.47
N MET A 178 -3.13 -2.48 -8.46
CA MET A 178 -3.79 -2.78 -7.20
C MET A 178 -5.31 -2.88 -7.34
N ASP A 179 -5.91 -2.11 -8.26
CA ASP A 179 -7.33 -2.24 -8.61
C ASP A 179 -7.61 -3.61 -9.26
N ALA A 180 -6.80 -4.01 -10.24
CA ALA A 180 -6.89 -5.33 -10.86
C ALA A 180 -6.65 -6.47 -9.85
N PHE A 181 -5.66 -6.33 -8.96
CA PHE A 181 -5.41 -7.29 -7.88
C PHE A 181 -6.65 -7.44 -6.98
N ASN A 182 -7.22 -6.34 -6.50
CA ASN A 182 -8.38 -6.36 -5.64
C ASN A 182 -9.62 -6.94 -6.34
N THR A 183 -9.77 -6.68 -7.65
CA THR A 183 -10.90 -7.17 -8.45
C THR A 183 -10.81 -8.66 -8.72
N HIS A 184 -9.63 -9.18 -9.05
CA HIS A 184 -9.46 -10.54 -9.54
C HIS A 184 -8.94 -11.53 -8.49
N VAL A 185 -8.23 -11.06 -7.46
CA VAL A 185 -7.57 -11.88 -6.44
C VAL A 185 -8.08 -11.56 -5.05
N GLY A 186 -8.34 -10.27 -4.78
CA GLY A 186 -8.77 -9.80 -3.47
C GLY A 186 -10.07 -10.47 -3.03
N VAL A 187 -10.13 -10.89 -1.77
CA VAL A 187 -11.39 -11.26 -1.15
C VAL A 187 -12.25 -10.01 -1.10
N ALA A 188 -13.40 -10.04 -1.75
CA ALA A 188 -14.40 -8.97 -1.70
C ALA A 188 -14.88 -8.78 -0.25
N GLU A 189 -14.09 -8.05 0.55
CA GLU A 189 -14.47 -7.68 1.90
C GLU A 189 -15.43 -6.50 1.83
N THR A 190 -16.65 -6.76 2.23
CA THR A 190 -17.71 -5.80 2.56
C THR A 190 -18.17 -4.89 1.41
N ARG A 191 -19.33 -5.19 0.87
CA ARG A 191 -20.01 -4.41 -0.17
C ARG A 191 -20.25 -2.96 0.27
N GLU A 192 -20.10 -2.01 -0.65
CA GLU A 192 -20.49 -0.60 -0.49
C GLU A 192 -21.93 -0.43 0.06
N GLU A 193 -22.79 -1.41 -0.17
CA GLU A 193 -24.15 -1.46 0.32
C GLU A 193 -24.29 -1.43 1.85
N ASP A 194 -23.28 -1.89 2.61
CA ASP A 194 -23.33 -1.89 4.07
C ASP A 194 -23.04 -0.53 4.69
N LEU A 195 -22.33 0.35 3.96
CA LEU A 195 -21.94 1.69 4.43
C LEU A 195 -23.04 2.73 4.21
N SER A 196 -23.90 2.56 3.20
CA SER A 196 -25.03 3.46 2.90
C SER A 196 -26.20 3.33 3.88
N ARG A 197 -26.11 2.40 4.85
CA ARG A 197 -27.23 2.06 5.75
C ARG A 197 -27.29 2.87 7.05
N LEU A 198 -26.29 3.74 7.33
CA LEU A 198 -26.37 4.60 8.51
C LEU A 198 -27.35 5.75 8.27
N THR A 199 -28.30 5.92 9.18
CA THR A 199 -29.20 7.08 9.15
C THR A 199 -28.43 8.35 9.56
N PRO A 200 -28.92 9.55 9.20
CA PRO A 200 -28.28 10.81 9.61
C PRO A 200 -28.03 10.90 11.12
N ARG A 201 -28.96 10.40 11.95
CA ARG A 201 -28.82 10.40 13.41
C ARG A 201 -27.77 9.42 13.92
N GLU A 202 -27.65 8.27 13.30
CA GLU A 202 -26.59 7.30 13.58
C GLU A 202 -25.21 7.88 13.21
N TRP A 203 -25.14 8.60 12.10
CA TRP A 203 -23.93 9.33 11.68
C TRP A 203 -23.52 10.41 12.67
N ASP A 204 -24.47 11.25 13.12
CA ASP A 204 -24.19 12.31 14.09
C ASP A 204 -23.64 11.72 15.40
N CYS A 205 -24.31 10.68 15.92
CA CYS A 205 -23.87 9.99 17.13
C CYS A 205 -22.49 9.36 16.99
N LEU A 206 -22.22 8.67 15.86
CA LEU A 206 -20.94 8.03 15.60
C LEU A 206 -19.80 9.05 15.51
N ARG A 207 -20.00 10.15 14.78
CA ARG A 207 -19.01 11.20 14.58
C ARG A 207 -18.62 11.88 15.91
N LEU A 208 -19.61 12.26 16.71
CA LEU A 208 -19.36 12.88 18.01
C LEU A 208 -18.67 11.91 18.98
N THR A 209 -19.07 10.63 18.95
CA THR A 209 -18.42 9.59 19.77
C THR A 209 -16.95 9.42 19.35
N ALA A 210 -16.64 9.46 18.06
CA ALA A 210 -15.27 9.39 17.54
C ALA A 210 -14.42 10.60 17.96
N GLN A 211 -15.04 11.77 18.17
CA GLN A 211 -14.40 12.96 18.71
C GLN A 211 -14.21 12.91 20.26
N GLY A 212 -14.62 11.81 20.90
CA GLY A 212 -14.42 11.60 22.33
C GLY A 212 -15.60 12.06 23.23
N TYR A 213 -16.72 12.53 22.64
CA TYR A 213 -17.88 12.92 23.41
C TYR A 213 -18.54 11.72 24.08
N ARG A 214 -18.98 11.91 25.35
CA ARG A 214 -19.77 10.93 26.09
C ARG A 214 -21.23 10.95 25.64
N GLU A 215 -21.99 9.89 25.89
CA GLU A 215 -23.40 9.78 25.47
C GLU A 215 -24.26 11.00 25.90
N ALA A 216 -24.04 11.53 27.11
CA ALA A 216 -24.76 12.70 27.60
C ALA A 216 -24.39 13.98 26.82
N GLU A 217 -23.12 14.15 26.47
CA GLU A 217 -22.62 15.28 25.70
C GLU A 217 -23.09 15.20 24.24
N VAL A 218 -23.04 14.00 23.64
CA VAL A 218 -23.62 13.73 22.31
C VAL A 218 -25.12 14.09 22.35
N GLY A 219 -25.85 13.62 23.35
CA GLY A 219 -27.27 13.93 23.51
C GLY A 219 -27.56 15.42 23.58
N SER A 220 -26.76 16.16 24.33
CA SER A 220 -26.86 17.63 24.40
C SER A 220 -26.64 18.32 23.06
N VAL A 221 -25.69 17.84 22.25
CA VAL A 221 -25.39 18.41 20.91
C VAL A 221 -26.49 18.10 19.90
N VAL A 222 -26.98 16.85 19.86
CA VAL A 222 -27.96 16.41 18.84
C VAL A 222 -29.42 16.52 19.27
N GLY A 223 -29.68 17.00 20.50
CA GLY A 223 -31.03 17.15 21.04
C GLY A 223 -31.71 15.83 21.37
N LEU A 224 -30.97 14.85 21.89
CA LEU A 224 -31.47 13.49 22.21
C LEU A 224 -31.19 13.13 23.68
N ALA A 225 -32.03 12.28 24.26
CA ALA A 225 -31.72 11.67 25.55
C ALA A 225 -30.49 10.73 25.44
N PRO A 226 -29.63 10.60 26.47
CA PRO A 226 -28.48 9.69 26.45
C PRO A 226 -28.83 8.24 26.10
N THR A 227 -29.99 7.77 26.54
CA THR A 227 -30.50 6.43 26.20
C THR A 227 -30.79 6.27 24.70
N THR A 228 -31.27 7.32 24.05
CA THR A 228 -31.52 7.35 22.61
C THR A 228 -30.21 7.40 21.83
N VAL A 229 -29.20 8.14 22.32
CA VAL A 229 -27.85 8.12 21.75
C VAL A 229 -27.26 6.70 21.81
N ARG A 230 -27.38 6.03 22.96
CA ARG A 230 -26.95 4.63 23.10
C ARG A 230 -27.62 3.73 22.10
N PHE A 231 -28.93 3.83 21.92
CA PHE A 231 -29.70 3.05 20.94
C PHE A 231 -29.17 3.27 19.50
N HIS A 232 -28.87 4.53 19.12
CA HIS A 232 -28.29 4.80 17.81
C HIS A 232 -26.90 4.19 17.65
N LEU A 233 -26.03 4.27 18.67
CA LEU A 233 -24.69 3.68 18.63
C LEU A 233 -24.72 2.15 18.60
N ASP A 234 -25.66 1.50 19.27
CA ASP A 234 -25.87 0.06 19.22
C ASP A 234 -26.32 -0.38 17.80
N ASN A 235 -27.18 0.43 17.16
CA ASN A 235 -27.58 0.21 15.77
C ASN A 235 -26.40 0.38 14.81
N VAL A 236 -25.55 1.40 15.01
CA VAL A 236 -24.30 1.57 14.26
C VAL A 236 -23.40 0.34 14.40
N ALA A 237 -23.16 -0.11 15.65
CA ALA A 237 -22.33 -1.28 15.90
C ALA A 237 -22.86 -2.51 15.15
N ARG A 238 -24.16 -2.75 15.21
CA ARG A 238 -24.82 -3.87 14.50
C ARG A 238 -24.68 -3.74 12.97
N LYS A 239 -24.91 -2.53 12.41
CA LYS A 239 -24.82 -2.27 10.96
C LYS A 239 -23.40 -2.40 10.43
N LEU A 240 -22.38 -2.03 11.23
CA LEU A 240 -20.99 -2.17 10.89
C LEU A 240 -20.37 -3.53 11.26
N GLY A 241 -21.15 -4.47 11.78
CA GLY A 241 -20.63 -5.76 12.25
C GLY A 241 -19.65 -5.66 13.42
N ALA A 242 -19.74 -4.56 14.20
CA ALA A 242 -18.84 -4.30 15.32
C ALA A 242 -19.29 -5.00 16.60
N SER A 243 -18.34 -5.48 17.41
CA SER A 243 -18.61 -6.13 18.70
C SER A 243 -19.00 -5.14 19.81
N ASN A 244 -18.68 -3.87 19.66
CA ASN A 244 -19.02 -2.78 20.58
C ASN A 244 -18.84 -1.42 19.90
N ARG A 245 -19.23 -0.33 20.57
CA ARG A 245 -19.14 1.04 20.04
C ARG A 245 -17.69 1.49 19.73
N THR A 246 -16.71 1.10 20.53
CA THR A 246 -15.29 1.42 20.26
C THR A 246 -14.82 0.74 19.00
N HIS A 247 -15.23 -0.52 18.80
CA HIS A 247 -14.94 -1.25 17.55
C HIS A 247 -15.68 -0.64 16.37
N ALA A 248 -16.91 -0.14 16.56
CA ALA A 248 -17.66 0.58 15.51
C ALA A 248 -16.93 1.86 15.07
N VAL A 249 -16.42 2.65 16.02
CA VAL A 249 -15.59 3.82 15.71
C VAL A 249 -14.32 3.42 14.96
N ALA A 250 -13.62 2.38 15.42
CA ALA A 250 -12.41 1.89 14.74
C ALA A 250 -12.69 1.45 13.30
N ILE A 251 -13.77 0.72 13.06
CA ILE A 251 -14.22 0.34 11.71
C ILE A 251 -14.52 1.58 10.87
N ALA A 252 -15.26 2.55 11.42
CA ALA A 252 -15.64 3.75 10.70
C ALA A 252 -14.42 4.61 10.31
N VAL A 253 -13.40 4.69 11.17
CA VAL A 253 -12.11 5.33 10.85
C VAL A 253 -11.38 4.57 9.74
N GLN A 254 -11.30 3.24 9.85
CA GLN A 254 -10.67 2.40 8.82
C GLN A 254 -11.35 2.52 7.46
N LEU A 255 -12.65 2.71 7.45
CA LEU A 255 -13.43 2.89 6.22
C LEU A 255 -13.38 4.31 5.67
N GLY A 256 -12.64 5.23 6.32
CA GLY A 256 -12.56 6.63 5.93
C GLY A 256 -13.86 7.41 6.09
N LEU A 257 -14.83 6.86 6.83
CA LEU A 257 -16.17 7.43 6.96
C LEU A 257 -16.21 8.71 7.81
N LEU A 258 -15.26 8.90 8.71
CA LEU A 258 -15.27 10.00 9.68
C LEU A 258 -14.43 11.21 9.25
N GLY A 259 -13.75 11.14 8.10
CA GLY A 259 -12.81 12.16 7.67
C GLY A 259 -11.61 12.31 8.62
N SER A 260 -10.82 13.36 8.48
CA SER A 260 -9.82 13.71 9.48
C SER A 260 -10.56 14.15 10.74
N ILE A 261 -10.39 13.42 11.85
CA ILE A 261 -10.84 13.87 13.17
C ILE A 261 -9.93 15.05 13.50
N GLY A 262 -10.42 16.26 13.21
CA GLY A 262 -9.67 17.50 13.44
C GLY A 262 -9.35 17.64 14.92
N SER A 263 -8.11 18.00 15.18
CA SER A 263 -7.63 18.51 16.47
C SER A 263 -8.31 19.82 16.83
#